data_6dbebefbb4f45eedfb2936e5a2f59d16
#
_entry.id   6dbebefbb4f45eedfb2936e5a2f59d16
#
_cell.length_a   1.000
_cell.length_b   1.000
_cell.length_c   1.000
_cell.angle_alpha   90.00
_cell.angle_beta   90.00
_cell.angle_gamma   90.00
#
_symmetry.space_group_name_H-M   'P 1'
#
loop_
_entity.id
_entity.type
_entity.pdbx_description
1 polymer ?
#
loop_
_entity_poly.entity_id
_entity_poly.type
_entity_poly.pdbx_seq_one_letter_code
_entity_poly.pdbx_strand_id
1 'polypeptide(L)'
;MFHHLAGRLVNFLVGRFSGLFLSIGSSFSIASLLCALCIAITFLLLSRSPGKKNVKYSVMLRALFPRWLRRASFRADVWFLLLNLFASSILIGWTVISSRFIGDTVAAALTGVFGATPRSGLNHFISRVLVTVCLFVAYELAYWVDHYLSHRIPFLWEFHKVHHTAEVLSPLTNFRVHPVDSVVFYNILSVFMGSTGGVLTYLQLGRPFAVGGENAILVAFIFATVHLQHSHVWIAATGPLGRVILSPAHHQIHHSDNPIHFDKNFGSCLSLWDWLFGTLCVPERERERLNFGVEARTHTHHTAMGSLVLPFVRAWERL
;
A
#
# COMPACT_ATOMS: atom_id res chain seq x y z
N MET A 1 5.25 -8.20 40.19
CA MET A 1 4.44 -7.39 39.27
C MET A 1 5.29 -6.74 38.18
N PHE A 2 6.34 -5.96 38.47
CA PHE A 2 7.20 -5.29 37.48
C PHE A 2 7.88 -6.24 36.47
N HIS A 3 8.46 -7.37 36.92
CA HIS A 3 9.08 -8.35 36.03
C HIS A 3 8.09 -8.99 35.05
N HIS A 4 6.85 -9.23 35.45
CA HIS A 4 5.79 -9.74 34.56
C HIS A 4 5.38 -8.70 33.50
N LEU A 5 5.28 -7.42 33.89
CA LEU A 5 4.94 -6.33 32.96
C LEU A 5 6.08 -6.09 31.93
N ALA A 6 7.32 -6.08 32.40
CA ALA A 6 8.49 -5.95 31.54
C ALA A 6 8.58 -7.11 30.53
N GLY A 7 8.38 -8.35 30.97
CA GLY A 7 8.35 -9.52 30.08
C GLY A 7 7.25 -9.43 29.01
N ARG A 8 6.04 -9.00 29.37
CA ARG A 8 4.92 -8.79 28.41
C ARG A 8 5.22 -7.69 27.42
N LEU A 9 5.84 -6.58 27.85
CA LEU A 9 6.24 -5.50 26.96
C LEU A 9 7.32 -5.96 25.97
N VAL A 10 8.35 -6.66 26.43
CA VAL A 10 9.39 -7.22 25.57
C VAL A 10 8.80 -8.16 24.53
N ASN A 11 7.94 -9.09 24.94
CA ASN A 11 7.28 -10.01 24.01
C ASN A 11 6.40 -9.29 23.01
N PHE A 12 5.68 -8.24 23.42
CA PHE A 12 4.91 -7.40 22.52
C PHE A 12 5.80 -6.71 21.48
N LEU A 13 6.88 -6.06 21.93
CA LEU A 13 7.82 -5.38 21.03
C LEU A 13 8.47 -6.36 20.05
N VAL A 14 9.00 -7.47 20.56
CA VAL A 14 9.61 -8.53 19.73
C VAL A 14 8.58 -9.08 18.72
N GLY A 15 7.35 -9.34 19.14
CA GLY A 15 6.29 -9.81 18.26
C GLY A 15 5.97 -8.82 17.14
N ARG A 16 5.94 -7.51 17.44
CA ARG A 16 5.71 -6.46 16.45
C ARG A 16 6.85 -6.36 15.44
N PHE A 17 8.07 -6.31 15.92
CA PHE A 17 9.24 -6.25 15.03
C PHE A 17 9.38 -7.52 14.19
N SER A 18 9.24 -8.70 14.77
CA SER A 18 9.32 -9.96 14.03
C SER A 18 8.18 -10.08 13.00
N GLY A 19 6.96 -9.70 13.35
CA GLY A 19 5.83 -9.68 12.42
C GLY A 19 6.06 -8.76 11.23
N LEU A 20 6.63 -7.56 11.46
CA LEU A 20 6.89 -6.61 10.39
C LEU A 20 8.08 -7.03 9.52
N PHE A 21 9.21 -7.39 10.11
CA PHE A 21 10.47 -7.56 9.39
C PHE A 21 10.78 -9.00 8.99
N LEU A 22 10.28 -10.00 9.72
CA LEU A 22 10.63 -11.41 9.48
C LEU A 22 9.51 -12.22 8.84
N SER A 23 8.24 -11.76 8.91
CA SER A 23 7.14 -12.44 8.25
C SER A 23 7.22 -12.23 6.73
N ILE A 24 7.26 -13.31 5.96
CA ILE A 24 7.32 -13.24 4.48
C ILE A 24 6.06 -12.61 3.86
N GLY A 25 4.91 -12.67 4.53
CA GLY A 25 3.67 -12.02 4.10
C GLY A 25 3.61 -10.53 4.44
N SER A 26 4.55 -10.04 5.25
CA SER A 26 4.58 -8.61 5.59
C SER A 26 5.01 -7.77 4.39
N SER A 27 4.28 -6.67 4.17
CA SER A 27 4.63 -5.67 3.17
C SER A 27 5.99 -5.00 3.40
N PHE A 28 6.62 -5.20 4.56
CA PHE A 28 7.90 -4.60 4.91
C PHE A 28 8.90 -5.63 5.46
N SER A 29 8.83 -6.87 4.98
CA SER A 29 9.78 -7.91 5.37
C SER A 29 11.18 -7.60 4.84
N ILE A 30 12.20 -8.06 5.56
CA ILE A 30 13.60 -7.98 5.09
C ILE A 30 13.73 -8.65 3.72
N ALA A 31 13.03 -9.75 3.50
CA ALA A 31 13.06 -10.46 2.21
C ALA A 31 12.49 -9.60 1.07
N SER A 32 11.36 -8.91 1.28
CA SER A 32 10.77 -8.02 0.27
C SER A 32 11.64 -6.78 0.00
N LEU A 33 12.25 -6.21 1.04
CA LEU A 33 13.20 -5.09 0.90
C LEU A 33 14.45 -5.48 0.11
N LEU A 34 15.03 -6.66 0.39
CA LEU A 34 16.17 -7.18 -0.36
C LEU A 34 15.79 -7.47 -1.82
N CYS A 35 14.61 -8.03 -2.07
CA CYS A 35 14.12 -8.26 -3.42
C CYS A 35 13.99 -6.92 -4.18
N ALA A 36 13.36 -5.91 -3.60
CA ALA A 36 13.23 -4.58 -4.18
C ALA A 36 14.61 -3.94 -4.46
N LEU A 37 15.57 -4.10 -3.55
CA LEU A 37 16.94 -3.63 -3.74
C LEU A 37 17.62 -4.35 -4.93
N CYS A 38 17.46 -5.66 -5.04
CA CYS A 38 17.99 -6.44 -6.15
C CYS A 38 17.36 -5.99 -7.48
N ILE A 39 16.04 -5.79 -7.53
CA ILE A 39 15.34 -5.28 -8.71
C ILE A 39 15.87 -3.90 -9.10
N ALA A 40 15.99 -2.98 -8.13
CA ALA A 40 16.51 -1.63 -8.36
C ALA A 40 17.93 -1.66 -8.94
N ILE A 41 18.83 -2.46 -8.35
CA ILE A 41 20.22 -2.62 -8.82
C ILE A 41 20.22 -3.18 -10.25
N THR A 42 19.49 -4.26 -10.49
CA THR A 42 19.41 -4.92 -11.81
C THR A 42 18.88 -3.93 -12.86
N PHE A 43 17.80 -3.20 -12.55
CA PHE A 43 17.24 -2.20 -13.43
C PHE A 43 18.25 -1.11 -13.75
N LEU A 44 18.95 -0.55 -12.78
CA LEU A 44 19.96 0.48 -12.96
C LEU A 44 21.16 -0.03 -13.77
N LEU A 45 21.52 -1.31 -13.64
CA LEU A 45 22.59 -1.93 -14.42
C LEU A 45 22.18 -2.11 -15.90
N LEU A 46 20.95 -2.56 -16.15
CA LEU A 46 20.43 -2.83 -17.49
C LEU A 46 20.05 -1.53 -18.26
N SER A 47 19.66 -0.48 -17.53
CA SER A 47 19.29 0.82 -18.11
C SER A 47 20.50 1.64 -18.61
N ARG A 48 21.72 1.10 -18.55
CA ARG A 48 22.93 1.77 -19.00
C ARG A 48 22.98 1.81 -20.53
N SER A 49 23.14 3.00 -21.09
CA SER A 49 23.39 3.16 -22.53
C SER A 49 24.78 2.61 -22.89
N PRO A 50 24.92 1.80 -23.97
CA PRO A 50 26.20 1.39 -24.49
C PRO A 50 27.05 2.63 -24.81
N GLY A 51 28.25 2.73 -24.24
CA GLY A 51 29.21 3.81 -24.54
C GLY A 51 29.45 4.84 -23.43
N LYS A 52 28.68 4.86 -22.33
CA LYS A 52 29.05 5.66 -21.13
C LYS A 52 30.02 4.90 -20.24
N LYS A 53 31.21 5.50 -20.04
CA LYS A 53 32.30 4.98 -19.19
C LYS A 53 31.77 4.47 -17.84
N ASN A 54 32.38 3.39 -17.35
CA ASN A 54 32.08 2.72 -16.08
C ASN A 54 31.68 3.71 -14.97
N VAL A 55 30.39 3.78 -14.68
CA VAL A 55 29.90 4.49 -13.51
C VAL A 55 30.45 3.73 -12.31
N LYS A 56 31.33 4.38 -11.53
CA LYS A 56 31.93 3.78 -10.34
C LYS A 56 30.81 3.25 -9.43
N TYR A 57 31.00 2.07 -8.87
CA TYR A 57 30.05 1.43 -7.91
C TYR A 57 29.59 2.40 -6.80
N SER A 58 30.49 3.30 -6.38
CA SER A 58 30.19 4.38 -5.42
C SER A 58 29.12 5.38 -5.91
N VAL A 59 28.99 5.61 -7.23
CA VAL A 59 27.97 6.50 -7.79
C VAL A 59 26.62 5.80 -7.79
N MET A 60 26.58 4.50 -8.07
CA MET A 60 25.37 3.67 -7.99
C MET A 60 24.85 3.58 -6.56
N LEU A 61 25.73 3.33 -5.58
CA LEU A 61 25.35 3.35 -4.16
C LEU A 61 24.84 4.73 -3.71
N ARG A 62 25.46 5.82 -4.19
CA ARG A 62 24.98 7.18 -3.90
C ARG A 62 23.62 7.46 -4.56
N ALA A 63 23.31 6.82 -5.68
CA ALA A 63 22.02 6.90 -6.31
C ALA A 63 20.94 6.12 -5.52
N LEU A 64 21.30 5.02 -4.86
CA LEU A 64 20.38 4.23 -4.03
C LEU A 64 20.16 4.85 -2.64
N PHE A 65 21.18 5.51 -2.08
CA PHE A 65 21.16 6.15 -0.77
C PHE A 65 21.50 7.64 -0.85
N PRO A 66 20.62 8.46 -1.42
CA PRO A 66 20.88 9.89 -1.57
C PRO A 66 20.88 10.63 -0.23
N ARG A 67 21.44 11.84 -0.24
CA ARG A 67 21.57 12.70 0.95
C ARG A 67 20.23 13.12 1.61
N TRP A 68 19.10 12.78 1.00
CA TRP A 68 17.77 13.11 1.51
C TRP A 68 17.41 12.39 2.83
N LEU A 69 18.14 11.34 3.23
CA LEU A 69 17.99 10.68 4.54
C LEU A 69 18.05 11.66 5.73
N ARG A 70 18.70 12.81 5.55
CA ARG A 70 18.82 13.86 6.57
C ARG A 70 17.69 14.88 6.57
N ARG A 71 16.77 14.84 5.61
CA ARG A 71 15.67 15.80 5.50
C ARG A 71 14.60 15.55 6.57
N ALA A 72 13.90 16.63 6.94
CA ALA A 72 12.79 16.56 7.89
C ALA A 72 11.70 15.60 7.42
N SER A 73 11.40 15.61 6.13
CA SER A 73 10.45 14.70 5.50
C SER A 73 10.78 13.22 5.77
N PHE A 74 12.02 12.78 5.59
CA PHE A 74 12.41 11.40 5.88
C PHE A 74 12.33 11.06 7.38
N ARG A 75 12.68 12.00 8.26
CA ARG A 75 12.51 11.78 9.71
C ARG A 75 11.05 11.60 10.11
N ALA A 76 10.14 12.30 9.43
CA ALA A 76 8.71 12.09 9.61
C ALA A 76 8.29 10.67 9.20
N ASP A 77 8.81 10.13 8.09
CA ASP A 77 8.53 8.73 7.68
C ASP A 77 8.96 7.72 8.76
N VAL A 78 10.15 7.91 9.35
CA VAL A 78 10.63 7.06 10.46
C VAL A 78 9.71 7.16 11.68
N TRP A 79 9.27 8.38 12.01
CA TRP A 79 8.34 8.57 13.12
C TRP A 79 6.99 7.88 12.86
N PHE A 80 6.43 8.02 11.65
CA PHE A 80 5.19 7.34 11.25
C PHE A 80 5.33 5.82 11.23
N LEU A 81 6.49 5.27 10.84
CA LEU A 81 6.77 3.84 10.99
C LEU A 81 6.59 3.40 12.45
N LEU A 82 7.20 4.11 13.40
CA LEU A 82 7.09 3.78 14.82
C LEU A 82 5.66 3.95 15.34
N LEU A 83 4.98 5.03 14.95
CA LEU A 83 3.58 5.26 15.30
C LEU A 83 2.69 4.10 14.81
N ASN A 84 2.81 3.76 13.53
CA ASN A 84 1.99 2.71 12.92
C ASN A 84 2.32 1.33 13.49
N LEU A 85 3.58 1.07 13.80
CA LEU A 85 3.99 -0.21 14.39
C LEU A 85 3.39 -0.44 15.79
N PHE A 86 3.30 0.62 16.61
CA PHE A 86 2.94 0.48 18.03
C PHE A 86 1.54 0.98 18.38
N ALA A 87 1.11 2.10 17.81
CA ALA A 87 -0.15 2.75 18.19
C ALA A 87 -1.33 2.37 17.29
N SER A 88 -1.12 2.31 15.98
CA SER A 88 -2.23 2.11 15.03
C SER A 88 -2.91 0.74 15.20
N SER A 89 -2.16 -0.29 15.57
CA SER A 89 -2.75 -1.62 15.79
C SER A 89 -3.74 -1.68 16.95
N ILE A 90 -3.58 -0.83 17.96
CA ILE A 90 -4.52 -0.75 19.08
C ILE A 90 -5.79 -0.04 18.60
N LEU A 91 -5.64 1.08 17.89
CA LEU A 91 -6.76 1.87 17.38
C LEU A 91 -7.57 1.09 16.34
N ILE A 92 -6.91 0.47 15.37
CA ILE A 92 -7.55 -0.30 14.30
C ILE A 92 -8.32 -1.48 14.85
N GLY A 93 -7.79 -2.19 15.85
CA GLY A 93 -8.47 -3.35 16.44
C GLY A 93 -9.85 -3.05 17.06
N TRP A 94 -10.14 -1.79 17.42
CA TRP A 94 -11.41 -1.35 18.01
C TRP A 94 -12.35 -0.64 17.03
N THR A 95 -11.85 -0.16 15.93
CA THR A 95 -12.58 0.73 15.02
C THR A 95 -12.89 0.11 13.66
N VAL A 96 -12.31 -1.07 13.37
CA VAL A 96 -12.48 -1.74 12.07
C VAL A 96 -13.50 -2.88 12.19
N ILE A 97 -14.48 -2.87 11.29
CA ILE A 97 -15.47 -3.94 11.16
C ILE A 97 -14.74 -5.21 10.69
N SER A 98 -15.02 -6.34 11.36
CA SER A 98 -14.40 -7.62 10.97
C SER A 98 -14.88 -8.09 9.59
N SER A 99 -13.95 -8.29 8.66
CA SER A 99 -14.24 -8.90 7.34
C SER A 99 -14.85 -10.30 7.47
N ARG A 100 -14.48 -11.03 8.53
CA ARG A 100 -15.09 -12.34 8.83
C ARG A 100 -16.57 -12.18 9.20
N PHE A 101 -16.92 -11.22 10.05
CA PHE A 101 -18.32 -10.96 10.43
C PHE A 101 -19.16 -10.63 9.19
N ILE A 102 -18.66 -9.78 8.30
CA ILE A 102 -19.32 -9.45 7.03
C ILE A 102 -19.46 -10.72 6.18
N GLY A 103 -18.40 -11.49 6.03
CA GLY A 103 -18.40 -12.72 5.23
C GLY A 103 -19.39 -13.77 5.73
N ASP A 104 -19.41 -14.02 7.04
CA ASP A 104 -20.34 -14.95 7.67
C ASP A 104 -21.81 -14.47 7.49
N THR A 105 -22.04 -13.16 7.59
CA THR A 105 -23.37 -12.54 7.35
C THR A 105 -23.82 -12.70 5.90
N VAL A 106 -22.93 -12.42 4.94
CA VAL A 106 -23.23 -12.57 3.51
C VAL A 106 -23.49 -14.04 3.16
N ALA A 107 -22.67 -14.97 3.64
CA ALA A 107 -22.86 -16.40 3.39
C ALA A 107 -24.19 -16.90 3.99
N ALA A 108 -24.53 -16.48 5.21
CA ALA A 108 -25.79 -16.81 5.85
C ALA A 108 -27.00 -16.23 5.09
N ALA A 109 -26.94 -14.98 4.65
CA ALA A 109 -27.98 -14.33 3.87
C ALA A 109 -28.23 -15.07 2.53
N LEU A 110 -27.14 -15.41 1.81
CA LEU A 110 -27.25 -16.17 0.56
C LEU A 110 -27.85 -17.57 0.79
N THR A 111 -27.44 -18.23 1.87
CA THR A 111 -28.04 -19.53 2.26
C THR A 111 -29.52 -19.40 2.61
N GLY A 112 -29.91 -18.33 3.28
CA GLY A 112 -31.30 -18.06 3.63
C GLY A 112 -32.20 -17.79 2.39
N VAL A 113 -31.65 -17.11 1.38
CA VAL A 113 -32.39 -16.75 0.16
C VAL A 113 -32.39 -17.89 -0.87
N PHE A 114 -31.26 -18.53 -1.09
CA PHE A 114 -31.09 -19.50 -2.20
C PHE A 114 -30.97 -20.95 -1.71
N GLY A 115 -31.00 -21.19 -0.41
CA GLY A 115 -30.74 -22.52 0.16
C GLY A 115 -29.26 -22.88 0.20
N ALA A 116 -28.95 -24.07 0.68
CA ALA A 116 -27.59 -24.56 0.72
C ALA A 116 -27.05 -24.88 -0.68
N THR A 117 -25.87 -24.35 -1.01
CA THR A 117 -25.22 -24.62 -2.28
C THR A 117 -24.65 -26.05 -2.30
N PRO A 118 -24.89 -26.84 -3.35
CA PRO A 118 -24.19 -28.10 -3.52
C PRO A 118 -22.69 -27.86 -3.64
N ARG A 119 -21.87 -28.85 -3.26
CA ARG A 119 -20.42 -28.75 -3.45
C ARG A 119 -20.09 -28.40 -4.88
N SER A 120 -19.24 -27.41 -5.07
CA SER A 120 -18.76 -27.07 -6.41
C SER A 120 -18.05 -28.31 -6.99
N GLY A 121 -18.43 -28.82 -8.13
CA GLY A 121 -17.74 -29.93 -8.80
C GLY A 121 -16.35 -29.54 -9.33
N LEU A 122 -15.83 -28.38 -8.97
CA LEU A 122 -14.54 -27.87 -9.45
C LEU A 122 -13.38 -28.62 -8.81
N ASN A 123 -12.34 -28.87 -9.62
CA ASN A 123 -11.07 -29.36 -9.12
C ASN A 123 -10.53 -28.41 -8.03
N HIS A 124 -9.95 -29.00 -6.98
CA HIS A 124 -9.42 -28.26 -5.83
C HIS A 124 -8.40 -27.17 -6.23
N PHE A 125 -7.53 -27.43 -7.22
CA PHE A 125 -6.57 -26.45 -7.70
C PHE A 125 -7.27 -25.27 -8.38
N ILE A 126 -8.25 -25.52 -9.25
CA ILE A 126 -9.03 -24.48 -9.95
C ILE A 126 -9.81 -23.64 -8.94
N SER A 127 -10.46 -24.26 -7.95
CA SER A 127 -11.14 -23.54 -6.88
C SER A 127 -10.20 -22.58 -6.15
N ARG A 128 -9.01 -23.04 -5.77
CA ARG A 128 -8.01 -22.19 -5.10
C ARG A 128 -7.52 -21.06 -5.99
N VAL A 129 -7.31 -21.27 -7.27
CA VAL A 129 -6.96 -20.20 -8.23
C VAL A 129 -8.07 -19.15 -8.27
N LEU A 130 -9.32 -19.57 -8.44
CA LEU A 130 -10.46 -18.66 -8.49
C LEU A 130 -10.58 -17.84 -7.20
N VAL A 131 -10.52 -18.48 -6.03
CA VAL A 131 -10.58 -17.79 -4.74
C VAL A 131 -9.42 -16.78 -4.61
N THR A 132 -8.21 -17.16 -5.01
CA THR A 132 -7.03 -16.28 -4.96
C THR A 132 -7.22 -15.05 -5.84
N VAL A 133 -7.67 -15.23 -7.08
CA VAL A 133 -7.89 -14.15 -8.03
C VAL A 133 -9.05 -13.25 -7.58
N CYS A 134 -10.19 -13.82 -7.17
CA CYS A 134 -11.35 -13.04 -6.73
C CYS A 134 -11.01 -12.16 -5.52
N LEU A 135 -10.33 -12.70 -4.52
CA LEU A 135 -9.91 -11.93 -3.35
C LEU A 135 -8.86 -10.88 -3.70
N PHE A 136 -7.93 -11.17 -4.61
CA PHE A 136 -6.98 -10.17 -5.10
C PHE A 136 -7.67 -9.02 -5.83
N VAL A 137 -8.62 -9.32 -6.71
CA VAL A 137 -9.40 -8.31 -7.45
C VAL A 137 -10.26 -7.46 -6.48
N ALA A 138 -10.85 -8.11 -5.46
CA ALA A 138 -11.61 -7.40 -4.42
C ALA A 138 -10.71 -6.45 -3.60
N TYR A 139 -9.49 -6.89 -3.25
CA TYR A 139 -8.49 -6.04 -2.60
C TYR A 139 -8.14 -4.82 -3.45
N GLU A 140 -7.82 -5.03 -4.72
CA GLU A 140 -7.44 -3.97 -5.65
C GLU A 140 -8.58 -2.95 -5.85
N LEU A 141 -9.83 -3.43 -5.96
CA LEU A 141 -10.98 -2.53 -6.07
C LEU A 141 -11.21 -1.74 -4.77
N ALA A 142 -11.10 -2.40 -3.61
CA ALA A 142 -11.23 -1.73 -2.32
C ALA A 142 -10.17 -0.64 -2.14
N TYR A 143 -8.91 -0.95 -2.51
CA TYR A 143 -7.80 0.00 -2.45
C TYR A 143 -8.07 1.21 -3.37
N TRP A 144 -8.47 0.96 -4.62
CA TRP A 144 -8.79 2.02 -5.56
C TRP A 144 -9.94 2.90 -5.07
N VAL A 145 -11.03 2.29 -4.55
CA VAL A 145 -12.20 3.02 -4.02
C VAL A 145 -11.81 3.90 -2.85
N ASP A 146 -11.09 3.36 -1.87
CA ASP A 146 -10.60 4.12 -0.71
C ASP A 146 -9.74 5.30 -1.17
N HIS A 147 -8.75 5.05 -2.00
CA HIS A 147 -7.81 6.03 -2.48
C HIS A 147 -8.48 7.14 -3.29
N TYR A 148 -9.41 6.75 -4.19
CA TYR A 148 -10.24 7.70 -4.94
C TYR A 148 -11.08 8.58 -4.02
N LEU A 149 -11.78 7.99 -3.04
CA LEU A 149 -12.59 8.74 -2.08
C LEU A 149 -11.73 9.67 -1.22
N SER A 150 -10.57 9.22 -0.79
CA SER A 150 -9.61 10.00 -0.01
C SER A 150 -9.09 11.24 -0.75
N HIS A 151 -9.00 11.19 -2.08
CA HIS A 151 -8.68 12.35 -2.91
C HIS A 151 -9.88 13.24 -3.25
N ARG A 152 -11.10 12.67 -3.34
CA ARG A 152 -12.30 13.38 -3.83
C ARG A 152 -13.14 14.00 -2.73
N ILE A 153 -13.10 13.45 -1.53
CA ILE A 153 -13.83 13.96 -0.38
C ILE A 153 -12.92 14.90 0.42
N PRO A 154 -13.19 16.22 0.46
CA PRO A 154 -12.30 17.19 1.09
C PRO A 154 -11.96 16.87 2.55
N PHE A 155 -12.93 16.34 3.30
CA PHE A 155 -12.72 15.88 4.67
C PHE A 155 -11.69 14.73 4.75
N LEU A 156 -11.79 13.72 3.90
CA LEU A 156 -10.87 12.58 3.88
C LEU A 156 -9.50 12.98 3.37
N TRP A 157 -9.44 13.89 2.38
CA TRP A 157 -8.19 14.42 1.86
C TRP A 157 -7.30 15.02 2.95
N GLU A 158 -7.84 15.71 3.94
CA GLU A 158 -7.02 16.31 4.99
C GLU A 158 -6.22 15.26 5.79
N PHE A 159 -6.71 14.03 5.92
CA PHE A 159 -6.01 12.92 6.54
C PHE A 159 -5.08 12.21 5.55
N HIS A 160 -5.54 11.93 4.33
CA HIS A 160 -4.75 11.28 3.28
C HIS A 160 -3.60 12.19 2.80
N LYS A 161 -3.80 13.50 2.79
CA LYS A 161 -2.80 14.50 2.45
C LYS A 161 -1.51 14.35 3.26
N VAL A 162 -1.55 13.81 4.47
CA VAL A 162 -0.36 13.51 5.29
C VAL A 162 0.61 12.63 4.53
N HIS A 163 0.10 11.64 3.78
CA HIS A 163 0.88 10.77 2.91
C HIS A 163 1.57 11.56 1.78
N HIS A 164 0.85 12.47 1.16
CA HIS A 164 1.35 13.33 0.08
C HIS A 164 2.27 14.47 0.53
N THR A 165 2.38 14.76 1.82
CA THR A 165 3.36 15.75 2.32
C THR A 165 4.81 15.27 2.22
N ALA A 166 5.07 14.03 1.77
CA ALA A 166 6.41 13.52 1.55
C ALA A 166 7.10 14.29 0.41
N GLU A 167 8.14 15.07 0.73
CA GLU A 167 8.96 15.79 -0.25
C GLU A 167 9.98 14.88 -0.94
N VAL A 168 10.17 13.69 -0.41
CA VAL A 168 11.06 12.66 -0.92
C VAL A 168 10.43 11.31 -0.68
N LEU A 169 10.30 10.52 -1.74
CA LEU A 169 9.76 9.19 -1.64
C LEU A 169 10.84 8.19 -1.20
N SER A 170 10.50 7.40 -0.20
CA SER A 170 11.30 6.27 0.27
C SER A 170 10.39 5.09 0.60
N PRO A 171 10.88 3.85 0.68
CA PRO A 171 10.05 2.72 1.12
C PRO A 171 9.34 2.97 2.46
N LEU A 172 9.89 3.83 3.33
CA LEU A 172 9.27 4.22 4.60
C LEU A 172 8.05 5.12 4.41
N THR A 173 7.92 5.80 3.28
CA THR A 173 6.75 6.64 2.96
C THR A 173 5.44 5.83 2.95
N ASN A 174 5.50 4.50 2.73
CA ASN A 174 4.37 3.60 2.92
C ASN A 174 3.75 3.67 4.33
N PHE A 175 4.53 4.07 5.33
CA PHE A 175 4.04 4.20 6.71
C PHE A 175 3.58 5.62 7.06
N ARG A 176 3.79 6.61 6.18
CA ARG A 176 3.33 7.97 6.37
C ARG A 176 1.81 8.06 6.14
N VAL A 177 1.05 7.41 7.00
CA VAL A 177 -0.40 7.31 6.93
C VAL A 177 -0.99 7.79 8.25
N HIS A 178 -1.98 8.69 8.17
CA HIS A 178 -2.69 9.15 9.36
C HIS A 178 -3.58 8.03 9.93
N PRO A 179 -3.71 7.85 11.27
CA PRO A 179 -4.54 6.79 11.84
C PRO A 179 -5.99 6.78 11.36
N VAL A 180 -6.61 7.96 11.15
CA VAL A 180 -7.98 8.06 10.59
C VAL A 180 -8.04 7.50 9.18
N ASP A 181 -7.08 7.84 8.34
CA ASP A 181 -6.96 7.31 6.97
C ASP A 181 -6.86 5.77 6.98
N SER A 182 -6.02 5.22 7.87
CA SER A 182 -5.94 3.78 8.07
C SER A 182 -7.27 3.15 8.50
N VAL A 183 -8.03 3.79 9.38
CA VAL A 183 -9.36 3.30 9.83
C VAL A 183 -10.33 3.26 8.66
N VAL A 184 -10.37 4.31 7.82
CA VAL A 184 -11.22 4.37 6.63
C VAL A 184 -10.84 3.25 5.66
N PHE A 185 -9.56 3.14 5.32
CA PHE A 185 -9.02 2.10 4.44
C PHE A 185 -9.42 0.69 4.89
N TYR A 186 -9.12 0.34 6.15
CA TYR A 186 -9.40 -1.02 6.64
C TYR A 186 -10.89 -1.33 6.74
N ASN A 187 -11.77 -0.35 6.96
CA ASN A 187 -13.22 -0.57 6.92
C ASN A 187 -13.71 -0.83 5.49
N ILE A 188 -13.27 -0.04 4.51
CA ILE A 188 -13.60 -0.27 3.10
C ILE A 188 -13.06 -1.64 2.66
N LEU A 189 -11.80 -1.94 2.98
CA LEU A 189 -11.20 -3.23 2.68
C LEU A 189 -12.00 -4.39 3.31
N SER A 190 -12.43 -4.25 4.56
CA SER A 190 -13.21 -5.28 5.25
C SER A 190 -14.56 -5.53 4.59
N VAL A 191 -15.21 -4.50 4.07
CA VAL A 191 -16.48 -4.65 3.33
C VAL A 191 -16.26 -5.44 2.04
N PHE A 192 -15.28 -5.06 1.23
CA PHE A 192 -15.02 -5.72 -0.05
C PHE A 192 -14.53 -7.16 0.14
N MET A 193 -13.55 -7.36 1.02
CA MET A 193 -12.97 -8.67 1.30
C MET A 193 -13.97 -9.60 1.99
N GLY A 194 -14.73 -9.06 2.94
CA GLY A 194 -15.78 -9.81 3.65
C GLY A 194 -16.89 -10.23 2.71
N SER A 195 -17.44 -9.30 1.92
CA SER A 195 -18.51 -9.61 0.96
C SER A 195 -18.07 -10.65 -0.07
N THR A 196 -16.91 -10.46 -0.68
CA THR A 196 -16.35 -11.44 -1.63
C THR A 196 -16.09 -12.78 -0.96
N GLY A 197 -15.46 -12.78 0.22
CA GLY A 197 -15.19 -13.99 1.00
C GLY A 197 -16.46 -14.74 1.38
N GLY A 198 -17.54 -14.01 1.73
CA GLY A 198 -18.86 -14.59 2.03
C GLY A 198 -19.48 -15.29 0.83
N VAL A 199 -19.44 -14.66 -0.35
CA VAL A 199 -19.88 -15.29 -1.60
C VAL A 199 -19.07 -16.57 -1.92
N LEU A 200 -17.75 -16.49 -1.82
CA LEU A 200 -16.87 -17.63 -2.08
C LEU A 200 -17.09 -18.78 -1.06
N THR A 201 -17.40 -18.43 0.19
CA THR A 201 -17.76 -19.39 1.24
C THR A 201 -19.11 -20.06 0.94
N TYR A 202 -20.12 -19.27 0.57
CA TYR A 202 -21.40 -19.79 0.14
C TYR A 202 -21.27 -20.76 -1.02
N LEU A 203 -20.42 -20.44 -2.02
CA LEU A 203 -20.12 -21.31 -3.18
C LEU A 203 -19.22 -22.50 -2.86
N GLN A 204 -18.78 -22.68 -1.61
CA GLN A 204 -17.94 -23.78 -1.13
C GLN A 204 -16.62 -23.93 -1.90
N LEU A 205 -16.01 -22.83 -2.32
CA LEU A 205 -14.78 -22.85 -3.14
C LEU A 205 -13.50 -23.06 -2.34
N GLY A 206 -13.56 -23.03 -1.00
CA GLY A 206 -12.40 -23.31 -0.13
C GLY A 206 -11.51 -22.08 0.12
N ARG A 207 -10.20 -22.31 0.23
CA ARG A 207 -9.25 -21.27 0.64
C ARG A 207 -8.33 -20.84 -0.51
N PRO A 208 -7.84 -19.57 -0.52
CA PRO A 208 -6.88 -19.10 -1.53
C PRO A 208 -5.51 -19.78 -1.38
N PHE A 209 -4.66 -19.58 -2.39
CA PHE A 209 -3.23 -19.72 -2.22
C PHE A 209 -2.71 -18.53 -1.38
N ALA A 210 -1.99 -18.85 -0.31
CA ALA A 210 -1.46 -17.84 0.60
C ALA A 210 0.02 -18.07 0.89
N VAL A 211 0.76 -17.00 1.09
CA VAL A 211 2.16 -16.99 1.49
C VAL A 211 2.27 -16.09 2.74
N GLY A 212 2.73 -16.65 3.85
CA GLY A 212 2.81 -15.93 5.12
C GLY A 212 1.45 -15.42 5.63
N GLY A 213 0.34 -16.08 5.25
CA GLY A 213 -1.02 -15.68 5.61
C GLY A 213 -1.69 -14.72 4.62
N GLU A 214 -0.95 -14.13 3.69
CA GLU A 214 -1.43 -13.16 2.71
C GLU A 214 -1.70 -13.81 1.35
N ASN A 215 -2.54 -13.17 0.54
CA ASN A 215 -2.84 -13.61 -0.83
C ASN A 215 -1.54 -13.71 -1.65
N ALA A 216 -1.32 -14.85 -2.29
CA ALA A 216 -0.05 -15.14 -2.99
C ALA A 216 0.24 -14.15 -4.14
N ILE A 217 -0.79 -13.65 -4.85
CA ILE A 217 -0.62 -12.65 -5.91
C ILE A 217 -0.19 -11.31 -5.29
N LEU A 218 -0.83 -10.89 -4.20
CA LEU A 218 -0.46 -9.66 -3.49
C LEU A 218 0.99 -9.73 -2.99
N VAL A 219 1.41 -10.86 -2.41
CA VAL A 219 2.80 -11.05 -1.98
C VAL A 219 3.77 -10.92 -3.16
N ALA A 220 3.44 -11.48 -4.33
CA ALA A 220 4.28 -11.32 -5.52
C ALA A 220 4.45 -9.83 -5.91
N PHE A 221 3.39 -9.03 -5.86
CA PHE A 221 3.47 -7.59 -6.11
C PHE A 221 4.23 -6.82 -5.00
N ILE A 222 4.06 -7.18 -3.73
CA ILE A 222 4.84 -6.62 -2.63
C ILE A 222 6.34 -6.78 -2.90
N PHE A 223 6.75 -7.98 -3.31
CA PHE A 223 8.16 -8.25 -3.62
C PHE A 223 8.65 -7.54 -4.87
N ALA A 224 7.79 -7.39 -5.88
CA ALA A 224 8.17 -6.82 -7.18
C ALA A 224 8.16 -5.29 -7.21
N THR A 225 7.16 -4.62 -6.63
CA THR A 225 6.87 -3.22 -6.93
C THR A 225 6.62 -2.31 -5.74
N VAL A 226 5.99 -2.76 -4.66
CA VAL A 226 5.46 -1.88 -3.59
C VAL A 226 6.54 -0.97 -2.98
N HIS A 227 7.74 -1.50 -2.69
CA HIS A 227 8.81 -0.67 -2.15
C HIS A 227 9.40 0.31 -3.17
N LEU A 228 9.29 -0.02 -4.47
CA LEU A 228 9.81 0.79 -5.56
C LEU A 228 8.84 1.90 -5.96
N GLN A 229 7.55 1.76 -5.65
CA GLN A 229 6.54 2.81 -5.84
C GLN A 229 6.92 4.08 -5.08
N HIS A 230 7.34 3.94 -3.83
CA HIS A 230 7.89 5.03 -3.04
C HIS A 230 9.43 5.02 -3.08
N SER A 231 9.99 5.23 -4.25
CA SER A 231 11.44 5.31 -4.46
C SER A 231 11.77 6.36 -5.51
N HIS A 232 13.05 6.60 -5.71
CA HIS A 232 13.55 7.47 -6.80
C HIS A 232 13.92 6.68 -8.07
N VAL A 233 13.68 5.37 -8.08
CA VAL A 233 13.98 4.50 -9.23
C VAL A 233 12.79 4.51 -10.19
N TRP A 234 12.99 5.03 -11.41
CA TRP A 234 11.94 5.17 -12.40
C TRP A 234 11.78 3.87 -13.21
N ILE A 235 10.90 2.99 -12.75
CA ILE A 235 10.53 1.77 -13.47
C ILE A 235 9.14 1.98 -14.04
N ALA A 236 9.06 2.16 -15.36
CA ALA A 236 7.83 2.48 -16.07
C ALA A 236 7.31 1.26 -16.85
N ALA A 237 6.08 0.85 -16.58
CA ALA A 237 5.29 0.03 -17.48
C ALA A 237 4.58 1.00 -18.46
N THR A 238 4.88 0.86 -19.75
CA THR A 238 4.38 1.77 -20.80
C THR A 238 3.41 1.03 -21.73
N GLY A 239 2.68 1.79 -22.57
CA GLY A 239 1.77 1.23 -23.57
C GLY A 239 0.70 0.32 -22.97
N PRO A 240 0.37 -0.83 -23.62
CA PRO A 240 -0.66 -1.74 -23.11
C PRO A 240 -0.37 -2.32 -21.73
N LEU A 241 0.91 -2.60 -21.42
CA LEU A 241 1.30 -3.10 -20.10
C LEU A 241 1.00 -2.08 -18.99
N GLY A 242 1.26 -0.78 -19.26
CA GLY A 242 0.96 0.30 -18.32
C GLY A 242 -0.52 0.54 -18.09
N ARG A 243 -1.41 -0.03 -18.91
CA ARG A 243 -2.87 0.00 -18.69
C ARG A 243 -3.35 -1.11 -17.77
N VAL A 244 -2.51 -2.08 -17.46
CA VAL A 244 -2.88 -3.24 -16.64
C VAL A 244 -2.11 -3.25 -15.33
N ILE A 245 -0.80 -2.99 -15.37
CA ILE A 245 0.08 -3.06 -14.21
C ILE A 245 0.47 -1.66 -13.77
N LEU A 246 0.23 -1.35 -12.51
CA LEU A 246 0.64 -0.11 -11.88
C LEU A 246 2.13 -0.24 -11.47
N SER A 247 3.00 0.35 -12.30
CA SER A 247 4.44 0.34 -12.06
C SER A 247 4.85 1.40 -11.04
N PRO A 248 6.09 1.35 -10.51
CA PRO A 248 6.63 2.39 -9.64
C PRO A 248 6.49 3.81 -10.20
N ALA A 249 6.71 4.00 -11.50
CA ALA A 249 6.57 5.31 -12.14
C ALA A 249 5.13 5.85 -12.13
N HIS A 250 4.11 5.00 -12.23
CA HIS A 250 2.70 5.42 -12.10
C HIS A 250 2.45 6.05 -10.73
N HIS A 251 2.92 5.40 -9.68
CA HIS A 251 2.71 5.87 -8.31
C HIS A 251 3.55 7.12 -7.99
N GLN A 252 4.73 7.24 -8.57
CA GLN A 252 5.53 8.47 -8.48
C GLN A 252 4.82 9.66 -9.18
N ILE A 253 4.15 9.44 -10.31
CA ILE A 253 3.30 10.44 -10.96
C ILE A 253 2.15 10.85 -10.02
N HIS A 254 1.49 9.88 -9.38
CA HIS A 254 0.43 10.12 -8.42
C HIS A 254 0.87 11.05 -7.26
N HIS A 255 2.09 10.92 -6.77
CA HIS A 255 2.66 11.76 -5.72
C HIS A 255 3.18 13.13 -6.19
N SER A 256 3.16 13.40 -7.51
CA SER A 256 3.69 14.64 -8.08
C SER A 256 2.90 15.87 -7.65
N ASP A 257 3.60 16.98 -7.40
CA ASP A 257 2.99 18.30 -7.17
C ASP A 257 2.54 19.02 -8.47
N ASN A 258 2.71 18.37 -9.63
CA ASN A 258 2.29 18.92 -10.90
C ASN A 258 0.77 18.77 -11.09
N PRO A 259 0.00 19.86 -11.31
CA PRO A 259 -1.46 19.80 -11.45
C PRO A 259 -1.98 18.86 -12.53
N ILE A 260 -1.21 18.59 -13.59
CA ILE A 260 -1.61 17.65 -14.65
C ILE A 260 -1.69 16.20 -14.17
N HIS A 261 -1.02 15.88 -13.06
CA HIS A 261 -0.97 14.57 -12.44
C HIS A 261 -1.98 14.39 -11.31
N PHE A 262 -2.67 15.46 -10.90
CA PHE A 262 -3.63 15.38 -9.82
C PHE A 262 -4.77 14.42 -10.17
N ASP A 263 -5.20 13.67 -9.17
CA ASP A 263 -6.29 12.69 -9.31
C ASP A 263 -6.02 11.59 -10.36
N LYS A 264 -4.78 11.13 -10.45
CA LYS A 264 -4.36 10.05 -11.34
C LYS A 264 -3.73 8.89 -10.57
N ASN A 265 -3.87 7.67 -11.11
CA ASN A 265 -3.18 6.46 -10.69
C ASN A 265 -3.43 6.06 -9.22
N PHE A 266 -4.70 5.83 -8.88
CA PHE A 266 -5.12 5.45 -7.53
C PHE A 266 -4.94 3.97 -7.20
N GLY A 267 -4.65 3.11 -8.18
CA GLY A 267 -4.47 1.67 -7.98
C GLY A 267 -3.29 1.33 -7.07
N SER A 268 -3.27 0.09 -6.57
CA SER A 268 -2.15 -0.47 -5.79
C SER A 268 -1.16 -1.23 -6.68
N CYS A 269 -1.62 -2.35 -7.24
CA CYS A 269 -0.82 -3.23 -8.09
C CYS A 269 -1.28 -3.18 -9.56
N LEU A 270 -2.57 -2.95 -9.77
CA LEU A 270 -3.19 -2.88 -11.08
C LEU A 270 -3.62 -1.46 -11.41
N SER A 271 -3.33 -1.01 -12.63
CA SER A 271 -3.85 0.22 -13.23
C SER A 271 -5.20 0.02 -13.94
N LEU A 272 -5.76 -1.20 -13.86
CA LEU A 272 -7.00 -1.57 -14.52
C LEU A 272 -8.19 -0.70 -14.09
N TRP A 273 -8.30 -0.43 -12.79
CA TRP A 273 -9.36 0.41 -12.23
C TRP A 273 -9.21 1.87 -12.66
N ASP A 274 -7.97 2.38 -12.69
CA ASP A 274 -7.69 3.71 -13.22
C ASP A 274 -8.04 3.84 -14.68
N TRP A 275 -7.75 2.81 -15.48
CA TRP A 275 -8.15 2.77 -16.89
C TRP A 275 -9.67 2.73 -17.04
N LEU A 276 -10.35 1.89 -16.28
CA LEU A 276 -11.80 1.74 -16.35
C LEU A 276 -12.57 3.00 -15.95
N PHE A 277 -12.07 3.70 -14.92
CA PHE A 277 -12.72 4.90 -14.37
C PHE A 277 -12.10 6.23 -14.84
N GLY A 278 -11.18 6.20 -15.80
CA GLY A 278 -10.64 7.41 -16.46
C GLY A 278 -9.62 8.19 -15.61
N THR A 279 -9.05 7.59 -14.59
CA THR A 279 -8.02 8.20 -13.73
C THR A 279 -6.59 7.77 -14.10
N LEU A 280 -6.42 6.98 -15.16
CA LEU A 280 -5.11 6.49 -15.59
C LEU A 280 -4.26 7.59 -16.22
N CYS A 281 -3.01 7.66 -15.79
CA CYS A 281 -1.92 8.38 -16.44
C CYS A 281 -0.75 7.38 -16.63
N VAL A 282 -0.55 6.91 -17.86
CA VAL A 282 0.52 5.96 -18.18
C VAL A 282 1.86 6.72 -18.27
N PRO A 283 2.88 6.32 -17.49
CA PRO A 283 4.18 6.98 -17.53
C PRO A 283 4.90 6.74 -18.85
N GLU A 284 5.75 7.67 -19.21
CA GLU A 284 6.70 7.48 -20.31
C GLU A 284 7.91 6.65 -19.87
N ARG A 285 8.61 6.06 -20.84
CA ARG A 285 9.81 5.27 -20.59
C ARG A 285 10.94 6.14 -20.03
N GLU A 286 11.05 7.37 -20.51
CA GLU A 286 12.02 8.33 -20.00
C GLU A 286 11.54 8.92 -18.68
N ARG A 287 12.50 9.09 -17.77
CA ARG A 287 12.20 9.62 -16.45
C ARG A 287 11.74 11.07 -16.52
N GLU A 288 10.54 11.33 -16.07
CA GLU A 288 10.04 12.68 -15.83
C GLU A 288 10.70 13.29 -14.57
N ARG A 289 10.95 14.60 -14.61
CA ARG A 289 11.38 15.34 -13.42
C ARG A 289 10.17 15.70 -12.59
N LEU A 290 9.98 14.96 -11.52
CA LEU A 290 8.88 15.17 -10.58
C LEU A 290 9.40 15.87 -9.32
N ASN A 291 8.59 16.78 -8.80
CA ASN A 291 8.68 17.26 -7.43
C ASN A 291 7.54 16.63 -6.63
N PHE A 292 7.73 16.54 -5.32
CA PHE A 292 6.79 15.91 -4.40
C PHE A 292 6.50 16.83 -3.21
N GLY A 293 5.40 16.59 -2.54
CA GLY A 293 4.88 17.39 -1.45
C GLY A 293 3.66 18.19 -1.87
N VAL A 294 2.79 18.48 -0.94
CA VAL A 294 1.59 19.30 -1.14
C VAL A 294 1.72 20.58 -0.32
N GLU A 295 1.36 21.73 -0.94
CA GLU A 295 1.40 23.08 -0.37
C GLU A 295 2.79 23.65 -0.09
N ALA A 296 2.83 24.97 0.17
CA ALA A 296 4.06 25.66 0.54
C ALA A 296 4.74 24.93 1.70
N ARG A 297 6.00 24.59 1.50
CA ARG A 297 6.87 23.80 2.40
C ARG A 297 6.90 24.40 3.82
N THR A 298 5.89 24.07 4.63
CA THR A 298 5.86 24.46 6.03
C THR A 298 6.46 23.33 6.86
N HIS A 299 7.45 23.64 7.68
CA HIS A 299 8.09 22.68 8.60
C HIS A 299 7.08 21.95 9.52
N THR A 300 5.90 22.52 9.72
CA THR A 300 4.83 21.93 10.54
C THR A 300 4.32 20.59 10.03
N HIS A 301 4.32 20.35 8.70
CA HIS A 301 3.89 19.07 8.11
C HIS A 301 4.84 17.89 8.38
N HIS A 302 6.04 18.17 8.89
CA HIS A 302 7.03 17.13 9.22
C HIS A 302 7.21 16.95 10.72
N THR A 303 6.44 17.65 11.54
CA THR A 303 6.43 17.43 12.99
C THR A 303 5.36 16.41 13.37
N ALA A 304 5.63 15.60 14.40
CA ALA A 304 4.68 14.61 14.90
C ALA A 304 3.30 15.21 15.21
N MET A 305 3.29 16.29 15.98
CA MET A 305 2.03 16.98 16.36
C MET A 305 1.35 17.63 15.16
N GLY A 306 2.09 18.31 14.29
CA GLY A 306 1.53 18.91 13.09
C GLY A 306 0.85 17.87 12.18
N SER A 307 1.52 16.76 11.94
CA SER A 307 0.99 15.69 11.09
C SER A 307 -0.21 14.96 11.68
N LEU A 308 -0.37 14.93 13.02
CA LEU A 308 -1.50 14.25 13.67
C LEU A 308 -2.66 15.19 14.01
N VAL A 309 -2.39 16.46 14.35
CA VAL A 309 -3.43 17.37 14.85
C VAL A 309 -3.98 18.28 13.75
N LEU A 310 -3.13 18.81 12.88
CA LEU A 310 -3.57 19.70 11.80
C LEU A 310 -4.64 19.09 10.87
N PRO A 311 -4.59 17.80 10.52
CA PRO A 311 -5.65 17.20 9.72
C PRO A 311 -7.04 17.32 10.33
N PHE A 312 -7.19 17.17 11.65
CA PHE A 312 -8.49 17.35 12.33
C PHE A 312 -8.98 18.80 12.25
N VAL A 313 -8.10 19.77 12.49
CA VAL A 313 -8.48 21.20 12.43
C VAL A 313 -8.95 21.55 11.03
N ARG A 314 -8.18 21.16 10.01
CA ARG A 314 -8.50 21.45 8.61
C ARG A 314 -9.73 20.67 8.10
N ALA A 315 -9.88 19.41 8.53
CA ALA A 315 -11.06 18.62 8.20
C ALA A 315 -12.33 19.24 8.77
N TRP A 316 -12.27 19.80 10.00
CA TRP A 316 -13.38 20.54 10.58
C TRP A 316 -13.75 21.79 9.78
N GLU A 317 -12.78 22.49 9.21
CA GLU A 317 -12.99 23.66 8.35
C GLU A 317 -13.62 23.30 6.98
N ARG A 318 -13.64 21.99 6.62
CA ARG A 318 -14.21 21.47 5.38
C ARG A 318 -15.65 20.97 5.51
N LEU A 319 -16.14 20.83 6.75
CA LEU A 319 -17.53 20.47 7.06
C LEU A 319 -18.42 21.73 7.06
#